data_7736ccb755d687a5ecc54c6186606f06
#
_entry.id   7736ccb755d687a5ecc54c6186606f06
#
_cell.length_a   1.000
_cell.length_b   1.000
_cell.length_c   1.000
_cell.angle_alpha   90.00
_cell.angle_beta   90.00
_cell.angle_gamma   90.00
#
_symmetry.space_group_name_H-M   'P 1'
#
loop_
_entity.id
_entity.type
_entity.pdbx_description
1 polymer ?
#
loop_
_entity_poly.entity_id
_entity_poly.type
_entity_poly.pdbx_seq_one_letter_code
_entity_poly.pdbx_strand_id
1 'polypeptide(L)'
;MADFQLHPDKNFHYETLRSLGTSRYSGSDIQEQLALMPRIEPGDFDGWYKEWSGLAKRVMSTIDTSRLSEYSPVTVRNVFFRASHYFWVSEFFLHAKWNDSRSQSAFSSCRKCFKIANAHLPIPGQFVEVPASFGQIPMYIFRTPDASATDPKPLIILGGGFDNNMEELLHVFGFDALERGYNVLIYDGPGQPSFLHPPQRQPRQGFIHDWERVVTPIVSHILAQHSTSLSYIDTSRIALLGMSLGGYLAARAAAFEPRLAALICIDGVSSLHASLLSAMPAAIQAAWAAGDKVRFDALFAELTLPSNSTTQRWMHDHGLFAFQTESGFEFFERAQEFVLDGETAGKIRMPAFIGDAQRDIFFQGQPREVAEMMGEKATLFEFREENGAAAHCASGALAYQNQVVWEWFERAVCREG
;
A
#
# COMPACT_ATOMS: atom_id res chain seq x y z
N MET A 1 -1.40 -10.19 -26.76
CA MET A 1 -0.07 -10.87 -26.65
C MET A 1 -0.06 -11.64 -25.33
N ALA A 2 0.55 -12.81 -25.25
CA ALA A 2 0.74 -13.46 -23.95
C ALA A 2 1.72 -12.60 -23.14
N ASP A 3 1.34 -12.20 -21.94
CA ASP A 3 2.20 -11.45 -21.06
C ASP A 3 3.46 -12.28 -20.74
N PHE A 4 4.61 -11.62 -20.68
CA PHE A 4 5.83 -12.29 -20.26
C PHE A 4 5.66 -12.77 -18.83
N GLN A 5 5.65 -14.09 -18.62
CA GLN A 5 5.37 -14.69 -17.35
C GLN A 5 6.67 -14.83 -16.53
N LEU A 6 6.75 -14.10 -15.43
CA LEU A 6 7.90 -14.12 -14.51
C LEU A 6 7.96 -15.40 -13.68
N HIS A 7 6.81 -16.00 -13.37
CA HIS A 7 6.68 -17.21 -12.56
C HIS A 7 5.45 -18.02 -12.98
N PRO A 8 5.47 -19.37 -12.96
CA PRO A 8 4.29 -20.21 -13.29
C PRO A 8 3.10 -19.98 -12.36
N ASP A 9 3.34 -19.69 -11.08
CA ASP A 9 2.32 -19.29 -10.13
C ASP A 9 1.91 -17.84 -10.39
N LYS A 10 0.61 -17.62 -10.60
CA LYS A 10 0.07 -16.30 -10.97
C LYS A 10 0.21 -15.24 -9.88
N ASN A 11 0.11 -15.65 -8.60
CA ASN A 11 0.26 -14.73 -7.50
C ASN A 11 1.74 -14.36 -7.30
N PHE A 12 2.64 -15.33 -7.36
CA PHE A 12 4.09 -15.08 -7.33
C PHE A 12 4.54 -14.22 -8.52
N HIS A 13 3.95 -14.45 -9.71
CA HIS A 13 4.17 -13.58 -10.87
C HIS A 13 3.77 -12.13 -10.56
N TYR A 14 2.55 -11.92 -10.04
CA TYR A 14 2.03 -10.58 -9.75
C TYR A 14 2.87 -9.87 -8.68
N GLU A 15 3.18 -10.52 -7.57
CA GLU A 15 3.98 -9.93 -6.49
C GLU A 15 5.42 -9.64 -6.94
N THR A 16 5.98 -10.45 -7.84
CA THR A 16 7.28 -10.17 -8.44
C THR A 16 7.21 -8.97 -9.38
N LEU A 17 6.16 -8.84 -10.20
CA LEU A 17 5.96 -7.69 -11.09
C LEU A 17 5.80 -6.39 -10.27
N ARG A 18 5.04 -6.42 -9.17
CA ARG A 18 4.89 -5.33 -8.22
C ARG A 18 6.25 -4.90 -7.65
N SER A 19 7.02 -5.86 -7.17
CA SER A 19 8.36 -5.63 -6.64
C SER A 19 9.32 -5.08 -7.70
N LEU A 20 9.31 -5.59 -8.95
CA LEU A 20 10.11 -5.06 -10.05
C LEU A 20 9.82 -3.58 -10.34
N GLY A 21 8.58 -3.15 -10.19
CA GLY A 21 8.19 -1.75 -10.36
C GLY A 21 8.98 -0.79 -9.49
N THR A 22 9.36 -1.19 -8.27
CA THR A 22 10.09 -0.35 -7.31
C THR A 22 11.55 -0.10 -7.71
N SER A 23 12.07 -0.79 -8.74
CA SER A 23 13.46 -0.66 -9.21
C SER A 23 13.80 0.75 -9.70
N ARG A 24 12.83 1.48 -10.23
CA ARG A 24 13.00 2.87 -10.69
C ARG A 24 13.60 3.78 -9.60
N TYR A 25 13.21 3.57 -8.34
CA TYR A 25 13.62 4.38 -7.20
C TYR A 25 14.39 3.57 -6.13
N SER A 26 15.20 2.61 -6.57
CA SER A 26 16.10 1.83 -5.72
C SER A 26 15.42 0.97 -4.65
N GLY A 27 14.12 0.73 -4.75
CA GLY A 27 13.41 -0.23 -3.89
C GLY A 27 13.79 -1.67 -4.22
N SER A 28 14.21 -1.94 -5.46
CA SER A 28 14.63 -3.26 -5.91
C SER A 28 15.64 -3.18 -7.06
N ASP A 29 16.16 -4.34 -7.50
CA ASP A 29 16.96 -4.49 -8.71
C ASP A 29 16.38 -5.61 -9.58
N ILE A 30 16.26 -5.35 -10.89
CA ILE A 30 15.58 -6.26 -11.83
C ILE A 30 16.26 -7.63 -11.85
N GLN A 31 17.57 -7.68 -12.03
CA GLN A 31 18.29 -8.95 -12.20
C GLN A 31 18.39 -9.74 -10.90
N GLU A 32 18.46 -9.08 -9.75
CA GLU A 32 18.43 -9.75 -8.43
C GLU A 32 17.15 -10.58 -8.28
N GLN A 33 15.99 -10.05 -8.69
CA GLN A 33 14.70 -10.72 -8.60
C GLN A 33 14.53 -11.80 -9.69
N LEU A 34 14.89 -11.49 -10.94
CA LEU A 34 14.78 -12.47 -12.04
C LEU A 34 15.64 -13.72 -11.78
N ALA A 35 16.83 -13.56 -11.19
CA ALA A 35 17.68 -14.69 -10.80
C ALA A 35 17.12 -15.54 -9.65
N LEU A 36 16.15 -14.98 -8.89
CA LEU A 36 15.51 -15.64 -7.76
C LEU A 36 14.34 -16.54 -8.22
N MET A 37 13.53 -16.09 -9.18
CA MET A 37 12.29 -16.73 -9.56
C MET A 37 12.40 -18.22 -9.90
N PRO A 38 13.41 -18.70 -10.64
CA PRO A 38 13.54 -20.14 -10.94
C PRO A 38 13.83 -21.03 -9.72
N ARG A 39 14.05 -20.46 -8.54
CA ARG A 39 14.39 -21.19 -7.30
C ARG A 39 13.18 -21.41 -6.40
N ILE A 40 12.05 -20.80 -6.73
CA ILE A 40 10.82 -20.87 -5.96
C ILE A 40 9.86 -21.79 -6.68
N GLU A 41 9.41 -22.85 -6.01
CA GLU A 41 8.40 -23.75 -6.57
C GLU A 41 7.01 -23.13 -6.47
N PRO A 42 6.12 -23.35 -7.45
CA PRO A 42 4.73 -22.87 -7.38
C PRO A 42 4.05 -23.32 -6.09
N GLY A 43 3.40 -22.36 -5.38
CA GLY A 43 2.68 -22.65 -4.15
C GLY A 43 3.55 -22.84 -2.89
N ASP A 44 4.86 -22.75 -3.00
CA ASP A 44 5.79 -22.90 -1.86
C ASP A 44 6.01 -21.56 -1.14
N PHE A 45 5.19 -21.28 -0.14
CA PHE A 45 5.30 -20.07 0.69
C PHE A 45 6.57 -20.06 1.56
N ASP A 46 7.03 -21.21 2.02
CA ASP A 46 8.28 -21.31 2.78
C ASP A 46 9.51 -21.08 1.88
N GLY A 47 9.48 -21.60 0.64
CA GLY A 47 10.47 -21.31 -0.39
C GLY A 47 10.51 -19.83 -0.76
N TRP A 48 9.35 -19.19 -0.91
CA TRP A 48 9.24 -17.75 -1.12
C TRP A 48 9.97 -16.96 -0.02
N TYR A 49 9.62 -17.22 1.25
CA TYR A 49 10.30 -16.58 2.38
C TYR A 49 11.81 -16.81 2.35
N LYS A 50 12.23 -18.06 2.18
CA LYS A 50 13.65 -18.44 2.21
C LYS A 50 14.45 -17.72 1.15
N GLU A 51 13.96 -17.69 -0.08
CA GLU A 51 14.70 -17.11 -1.19
C GLU A 51 14.74 -15.57 -1.12
N TRP A 52 13.61 -14.90 -0.84
CA TRP A 52 13.56 -13.46 -0.72
C TRP A 52 14.33 -12.94 0.50
N SER A 53 14.18 -13.56 1.68
CA SER A 53 14.97 -13.16 2.87
C SER A 53 16.46 -13.45 2.68
N GLY A 54 16.79 -14.54 1.96
CA GLY A 54 18.16 -14.86 1.55
C GLY A 54 18.74 -13.79 0.61
N LEU A 55 17.94 -13.29 -0.34
CA LEU A 55 18.34 -12.18 -1.23
C LEU A 55 18.62 -10.91 -0.43
N ALA A 56 17.72 -10.51 0.47
CA ALA A 56 17.92 -9.34 1.33
C ALA A 56 19.26 -9.41 2.10
N LYS A 57 19.56 -10.57 2.69
CA LYS A 57 20.82 -10.80 3.41
C LYS A 57 22.04 -10.74 2.48
N ARG A 58 21.97 -11.32 1.28
CA ARG A 58 23.06 -11.26 0.28
C ARG A 58 23.32 -9.81 -0.15
N VAL A 59 22.28 -9.02 -0.40
CA VAL A 59 22.42 -7.61 -0.76
C VAL A 59 23.11 -6.83 0.36
N MET A 60 22.71 -7.04 1.61
CA MET A 60 23.38 -6.41 2.75
C MET A 60 24.86 -6.83 2.89
N SER A 61 25.20 -8.07 2.56
CA SER A 61 26.57 -8.57 2.66
C SER A 61 27.52 -8.03 1.59
N THR A 62 27.01 -7.25 0.62
CA THR A 62 27.86 -6.58 -0.38
C THR A 62 28.66 -5.41 0.18
N ILE A 63 28.33 -4.94 1.39
CA ILE A 63 29.05 -3.90 2.12
C ILE A 63 29.31 -4.35 3.56
N ASP A 64 30.37 -3.81 4.19
CA ASP A 64 30.63 -4.02 5.61
C ASP A 64 29.72 -3.10 6.45
N THR A 65 28.68 -3.68 7.08
CA THR A 65 27.71 -2.93 7.87
C THR A 65 28.27 -2.33 9.16
N SER A 66 29.47 -2.73 9.59
CA SER A 66 30.18 -2.12 10.72
C SER A 66 30.96 -0.86 10.34
N ARG A 67 31.13 -0.61 9.03
CA ARG A 67 31.99 0.45 8.47
C ARG A 67 31.25 1.32 7.44
N LEU A 68 29.98 1.62 7.66
CA LEU A 68 29.13 2.34 6.71
C LEU A 68 29.69 3.71 6.29
N SER A 69 30.42 4.38 7.16
CA SER A 69 31.04 5.67 6.88
C SER A 69 32.14 5.63 5.81
N GLU A 70 32.64 4.45 5.44
CA GLU A 70 33.64 4.26 4.39
C GLU A 70 33.04 4.13 3.00
N TYR A 71 31.72 3.99 2.90
CA TYR A 71 30.98 3.88 1.65
C TYR A 71 30.33 5.21 1.28
N SER A 72 30.11 5.42 -0.03
CA SER A 72 29.27 6.52 -0.49
C SER A 72 27.86 6.42 0.14
N PRO A 73 27.29 7.55 0.61
CA PRO A 73 25.89 7.56 1.09
C PRO A 73 24.91 6.96 0.11
N VAL A 74 25.11 7.14 -1.20
CA VAL A 74 24.28 6.53 -2.26
C VAL A 74 24.39 5.01 -2.25
N THR A 75 25.57 4.44 -2.05
CA THR A 75 25.77 2.99 -1.94
C THR A 75 25.01 2.43 -0.73
N VAL A 76 25.22 3.03 0.45
CA VAL A 76 24.55 2.60 1.68
C VAL A 76 23.03 2.67 1.52
N ARG A 77 22.51 3.82 1.08
CA ARG A 77 21.08 4.03 0.85
C ARG A 77 20.50 2.96 -0.07
N ASN A 78 21.08 2.73 -1.23
CA ASN A 78 20.53 1.82 -2.23
C ASN A 78 20.61 0.35 -1.81
N VAL A 79 21.67 -0.07 -1.09
CA VAL A 79 21.76 -1.41 -0.50
C VAL A 79 20.65 -1.62 0.52
N PHE A 80 20.45 -0.66 1.44
CA PHE A 80 19.48 -0.82 2.51
C PHE A 80 18.03 -0.63 2.06
N PHE A 81 17.74 0.18 1.05
CA PHE A 81 16.39 0.24 0.46
C PHE A 81 16.00 -1.09 -0.19
N ARG A 82 16.88 -1.67 -1.04
CA ARG A 82 16.63 -2.99 -1.63
C ARG A 82 16.45 -4.06 -0.56
N ALA A 83 17.34 -4.12 0.42
CA ALA A 83 17.25 -5.08 1.51
C ALA A 83 15.94 -4.91 2.31
N SER A 84 15.52 -3.68 2.58
CA SER A 84 14.25 -3.36 3.24
C SER A 84 13.09 -3.95 2.47
N HIS A 85 13.00 -3.65 1.18
CA HIS A 85 11.92 -4.13 0.33
C HIS A 85 11.92 -5.66 0.21
N TYR A 86 13.08 -6.30 0.04
CA TYR A 86 13.14 -7.76 -0.05
C TYR A 86 12.77 -8.47 1.26
N PHE A 87 13.08 -7.89 2.42
CA PHE A 87 12.57 -8.42 3.70
C PHE A 87 11.05 -8.29 3.77
N TRP A 88 10.49 -7.16 3.32
CA TRP A 88 9.04 -6.99 3.24
C TRP A 88 8.40 -8.05 2.33
N VAL A 89 8.86 -8.18 1.09
CA VAL A 89 8.34 -9.18 0.14
C VAL A 89 8.49 -10.60 0.69
N SER A 90 9.54 -10.89 1.47
CA SER A 90 9.76 -12.24 2.01
C SER A 90 8.67 -12.70 2.97
N GLU A 91 8.04 -11.78 3.71
CA GLU A 91 7.05 -12.15 4.73
C GLU A 91 5.62 -12.29 4.21
N PHE A 92 5.36 -11.85 2.99
CA PHE A 92 4.05 -11.65 2.38
C PHE A 92 3.10 -12.86 2.49
N PHE A 93 3.61 -14.07 2.45
CA PHE A 93 2.82 -15.31 2.52
C PHE A 93 2.92 -16.05 3.87
N LEU A 94 3.38 -15.40 4.95
CA LEU A 94 3.60 -16.06 6.24
C LEU A 94 2.44 -15.91 7.25
N HIS A 95 1.31 -15.39 6.84
CA HIS A 95 0.22 -14.97 7.75
C HIS A 95 -0.67 -16.13 8.25
N ALA A 96 -0.52 -17.35 7.74
CA ALA A 96 -1.23 -18.53 8.25
C ALA A 96 -1.02 -18.78 9.75
N LYS A 97 0.13 -18.38 10.28
CA LYS A 97 0.46 -18.47 11.70
C LYS A 97 0.82 -17.09 12.22
N TRP A 98 -0.07 -16.45 12.92
CA TRP A 98 0.09 -15.06 13.39
C TRP A 98 1.32 -14.84 14.30
N ASN A 99 1.82 -15.89 14.95
CA ASN A 99 3.01 -15.86 15.79
C ASN A 99 4.25 -16.46 15.08
N ASP A 100 4.24 -16.55 13.76
CA ASP A 100 5.44 -16.97 13.02
C ASP A 100 6.56 -15.94 13.25
N SER A 101 7.61 -16.39 13.90
CA SER A 101 8.76 -15.53 14.23
C SER A 101 9.48 -15.01 12.98
N ARG A 102 9.31 -15.68 11.84
CA ARG A 102 9.90 -15.26 10.56
C ARG A 102 9.24 -13.99 10.04
N SER A 103 7.90 -13.91 10.08
CA SER A 103 7.15 -12.73 9.65
C SER A 103 7.55 -11.51 10.50
N GLN A 104 7.52 -11.63 11.83
CA GLN A 104 7.92 -10.55 12.72
C GLN A 104 9.39 -10.14 12.55
N SER A 105 10.30 -11.11 12.34
CA SER A 105 11.72 -10.84 12.10
C SER A 105 11.96 -10.14 10.76
N ALA A 106 11.25 -10.57 9.70
CA ALA A 106 11.35 -9.96 8.39
C ALA A 106 10.84 -8.51 8.40
N PHE A 107 9.66 -8.25 8.99
CA PHE A 107 9.15 -6.89 9.12
C PHE A 107 10.07 -5.99 9.97
N SER A 108 10.58 -6.49 11.09
CA SER A 108 11.57 -5.76 11.90
C SER A 108 12.84 -5.43 11.11
N SER A 109 13.32 -6.37 10.27
CA SER A 109 14.48 -6.17 9.41
C SER A 109 14.19 -5.15 8.30
N CYS A 110 13.00 -5.21 7.70
CA CYS A 110 12.50 -4.22 6.74
C CYS A 110 12.61 -2.80 7.33
N ARG A 111 11.98 -2.57 8.49
CA ARG A 111 11.98 -1.26 9.17
C ARG A 111 13.38 -0.78 9.54
N LYS A 112 14.23 -1.68 10.03
CA LYS A 112 15.63 -1.37 10.38
C LYS A 112 16.42 -0.96 9.16
N CYS A 113 16.30 -1.69 8.05
CA CYS A 113 16.97 -1.36 6.79
C CYS A 113 16.46 -0.02 6.23
N PHE A 114 15.15 0.19 6.22
CA PHE A 114 14.56 1.47 5.78
C PHE A 114 15.10 2.66 6.59
N LYS A 115 15.15 2.54 7.91
CA LYS A 115 15.69 3.60 8.79
C LYS A 115 17.15 3.94 8.45
N ILE A 116 17.99 2.95 8.15
CA ILE A 116 19.37 3.17 7.75
C ILE A 116 19.42 3.86 6.38
N ALA A 117 18.66 3.38 5.41
CA ALA A 117 18.60 3.97 4.08
C ALA A 117 18.11 5.42 4.12
N ASN A 118 17.05 5.67 4.88
CA ASN A 118 16.49 7.01 5.09
C ASN A 118 17.53 7.99 5.66
N ALA A 119 18.34 7.56 6.63
CA ALA A 119 19.38 8.40 7.22
C ALA A 119 20.49 8.80 6.21
N HIS A 120 20.57 8.10 5.05
CA HIS A 120 21.53 8.39 3.98
C HIS A 120 20.89 9.09 2.77
N LEU A 121 19.64 9.53 2.88
CA LEU A 121 19.03 10.44 1.91
C LEU A 121 19.65 11.83 2.02
N PRO A 122 19.74 12.62 0.94
CA PRO A 122 20.17 14.02 1.00
C PRO A 122 19.37 14.85 1.99
N ILE A 123 18.07 14.61 2.06
CA ILE A 123 17.16 15.15 3.07
C ILE A 123 16.42 13.96 3.67
N PRO A 124 16.82 13.47 4.86
CA PRO A 124 16.16 12.35 5.51
C PRO A 124 14.71 12.67 5.87
N GLY A 125 13.82 11.71 5.65
CA GLY A 125 12.45 11.80 6.13
C GLY A 125 12.41 11.77 7.67
N GLN A 126 11.57 12.62 8.24
CA GLN A 126 11.36 12.69 9.68
C GLN A 126 10.32 11.64 10.11
N PHE A 127 10.70 10.75 11.02
CA PHE A 127 9.75 9.81 11.64
C PHE A 127 8.98 10.51 12.74
N VAL A 128 7.66 10.37 12.74
CA VAL A 128 6.73 10.95 13.71
C VAL A 128 5.67 9.91 14.05
N GLU A 129 5.21 9.92 15.31
CA GLU A 129 4.05 9.16 15.75
C GLU A 129 2.96 10.14 16.19
N VAL A 130 1.76 10.01 15.61
CA VAL A 130 0.63 10.90 15.90
C VAL A 130 -0.42 10.18 16.74
N PRO A 131 -0.83 10.74 17.89
CA PRO A 131 -1.84 10.09 18.73
C PRO A 131 -3.20 10.06 18.05
N ALA A 132 -3.86 8.90 18.12
CA ALA A 132 -5.23 8.67 17.70
C ALA A 132 -5.99 7.85 18.75
N SER A 133 -7.30 7.70 18.59
CA SER A 133 -8.15 7.00 19.57
C SER A 133 -7.80 5.51 19.74
N PHE A 134 -7.12 4.91 18.77
CA PHE A 134 -6.70 3.51 18.74
C PHE A 134 -5.19 3.32 19.00
N GLY A 135 -4.41 4.37 19.21
CA GLY A 135 -2.96 4.29 19.46
C GLY A 135 -2.17 5.36 18.72
N GLN A 136 -0.91 5.06 18.40
CA GLN A 136 -0.03 5.99 17.69
C GLN A 136 0.00 5.63 16.20
N ILE A 137 -0.18 6.61 15.34
CA ILE A 137 -0.06 6.47 13.88
C ILE A 137 1.41 6.72 13.51
N PRO A 138 2.16 5.70 13.10
CA PRO A 138 3.53 5.89 12.62
C PRO A 138 3.52 6.48 11.23
N MET A 139 4.38 7.50 11.00
CA MET A 139 4.52 8.12 9.69
C MET A 139 5.92 8.68 9.47
N TYR A 140 6.29 8.84 8.20
CA TYR A 140 7.45 9.62 7.79
C TYR A 140 7.02 10.82 6.97
N ILE A 141 7.64 11.97 7.23
CA ILE A 141 7.45 13.21 6.45
C ILE A 141 8.75 13.53 5.72
N PHE A 142 8.69 13.61 4.39
CA PHE A 142 9.80 13.92 3.51
C PHE A 142 9.60 15.31 2.92
N ARG A 143 10.63 16.15 3.04
CA ARG A 143 10.65 17.48 2.45
C ARG A 143 11.30 17.43 1.07
N THR A 144 10.68 18.02 0.06
CA THR A 144 11.34 18.26 -1.24
C THR A 144 12.43 19.32 -1.09
N PRO A 145 13.55 19.23 -1.85
CA PRO A 145 14.67 20.15 -1.71
C PRO A 145 14.32 21.62 -1.82
N ASP A 146 13.38 21.96 -2.69
CA ASP A 146 12.99 23.35 -2.99
C ASP A 146 11.98 23.95 -1.99
N ALA A 147 11.44 23.14 -1.07
CA ALA A 147 10.47 23.61 -0.09
C ALA A 147 11.13 24.41 1.05
N SER A 148 10.57 25.57 1.37
CA SER A 148 11.00 26.43 2.47
C SER A 148 9.83 27.15 3.12
N ALA A 149 10.05 27.84 4.24
CA ALA A 149 9.01 28.66 4.88
C ALA A 149 8.56 29.86 4.01
N THR A 150 9.40 30.33 3.09
CA THR A 150 9.10 31.42 2.16
C THR A 150 8.56 30.93 0.81
N ASP A 151 8.70 29.64 0.52
CA ASP A 151 8.19 28.97 -0.68
C ASP A 151 7.68 27.58 -0.30
N PRO A 152 6.54 27.50 0.43
CA PRO A 152 5.98 26.23 0.86
C PRO A 152 5.43 25.45 -0.35
N LYS A 153 5.62 24.13 -0.33
CA LYS A 153 5.22 23.22 -1.42
C LYS A 153 4.04 22.34 -1.00
N PRO A 154 3.23 21.84 -1.96
CA PRO A 154 2.14 20.91 -1.68
C PRO A 154 2.60 19.70 -0.89
N LEU A 155 1.68 19.07 -0.15
CA LEU A 155 1.89 17.82 0.57
C LEU A 155 1.04 16.71 -0.05
N ILE A 156 1.68 15.58 -0.36
CA ILE A 156 0.99 14.35 -0.77
C ILE A 156 1.04 13.35 0.41
N ILE A 157 -0.11 13.02 0.96
CA ILE A 157 -0.28 11.97 1.96
C ILE A 157 -0.54 10.66 1.21
N LEU A 158 0.34 9.67 1.40
CA LEU A 158 0.30 8.38 0.72
C LEU A 158 -0.17 7.29 1.69
N GLY A 159 -1.32 6.69 1.41
CA GLY A 159 -1.89 5.56 2.15
C GLY A 159 -1.86 4.27 1.34
N GLY A 160 -1.46 3.18 1.99
CA GLY A 160 -1.51 1.84 1.42
C GLY A 160 -2.90 1.22 1.48
N GLY A 161 -3.04 0.04 0.86
CA GLY A 161 -4.26 -0.76 0.85
C GLY A 161 -4.21 -1.92 1.85
N PHE A 162 -4.66 -3.08 1.36
CA PHE A 162 -4.86 -4.29 2.17
C PHE A 162 -3.54 -4.89 2.66
N ASP A 163 -2.50 -4.83 1.86
CA ASP A 163 -1.24 -5.54 2.05
C ASP A 163 0.03 -4.70 1.78
N ASN A 164 -0.11 -3.39 1.64
CA ASN A 164 1.04 -2.50 1.49
C ASN A 164 1.65 -2.15 2.85
N ASN A 165 2.95 -1.87 2.89
CA ASN A 165 3.56 -1.13 3.98
C ASN A 165 3.86 0.33 3.55
N MET A 166 4.00 1.22 4.51
CA MET A 166 4.27 2.63 4.19
C MET A 166 5.62 2.82 3.48
N GLU A 167 6.62 1.98 3.76
CA GLU A 167 7.94 2.08 3.16
C GLU A 167 7.94 1.82 1.65
N GLU A 168 7.08 0.90 1.17
CA GLU A 168 6.89 0.63 -0.25
C GLU A 168 6.37 1.85 -1.01
N LEU A 169 5.43 2.59 -0.40
CA LEU A 169 4.79 3.75 -1.03
C LEU A 169 5.79 4.87 -1.38
N LEU A 170 6.90 4.96 -0.65
CA LEU A 170 7.97 5.89 -0.98
C LEU A 170 8.60 5.57 -2.35
N HIS A 171 8.77 4.27 -2.67
CA HIS A 171 9.33 3.83 -3.94
C HIS A 171 8.31 3.84 -5.09
N VAL A 172 7.03 3.65 -4.77
CA VAL A 172 5.94 3.60 -5.77
C VAL A 172 5.57 5.01 -6.23
N PHE A 173 5.35 5.93 -5.30
CA PHE A 173 4.86 7.29 -5.56
C PHE A 173 5.77 8.38 -4.98
N GLY A 174 6.34 8.14 -3.81
CA GLY A 174 6.94 9.19 -2.99
C GLY A 174 8.14 9.86 -3.63
N PHE A 175 9.09 9.10 -4.19
CA PHE A 175 10.26 9.69 -4.83
C PHE A 175 9.91 10.46 -6.09
N ASP A 176 8.94 9.99 -6.91
CA ASP A 176 8.47 10.73 -8.08
C ASP A 176 7.80 12.05 -7.68
N ALA A 177 7.01 12.04 -6.62
CA ALA A 177 6.40 13.26 -6.07
C ALA A 177 7.46 14.26 -5.54
N LEU A 178 8.50 13.78 -4.85
CA LEU A 178 9.60 14.61 -4.36
C LEU A 178 10.39 15.25 -5.51
N GLU A 179 10.67 14.49 -6.60
CA GLU A 179 11.33 15.01 -7.81
C GLU A 179 10.50 16.09 -8.51
N ARG A 180 9.18 16.09 -8.35
CA ARG A 180 8.27 17.11 -8.88
C ARG A 180 8.06 18.30 -7.95
N GLY A 181 8.77 18.33 -6.83
CA GLY A 181 8.68 19.43 -5.89
C GLY A 181 7.54 19.34 -4.89
N TYR A 182 6.94 18.16 -4.67
CA TYR A 182 5.92 17.96 -3.64
C TYR A 182 6.54 17.35 -2.38
N ASN A 183 6.12 17.80 -1.20
CA ASN A 183 6.42 17.12 0.05
C ASN A 183 5.61 15.81 0.13
N VAL A 184 6.13 14.82 0.83
CA VAL A 184 5.51 13.50 0.92
C VAL A 184 5.36 13.07 2.37
N LEU A 185 4.21 12.48 2.70
CA LEU A 185 3.97 11.79 3.96
C LEU A 185 3.52 10.36 3.65
N ILE A 186 4.17 9.38 4.27
CA ILE A 186 3.79 7.97 4.22
C ILE A 186 3.39 7.54 5.62
N TYR A 187 2.34 6.70 5.76
CA TYR A 187 1.84 6.23 7.05
C TYR A 187 1.23 4.83 6.96
N ASP A 188 1.13 4.17 8.12
CA ASP A 188 0.31 2.97 8.31
C ASP A 188 -0.83 3.25 9.30
N GLY A 189 -2.00 2.65 9.06
CA GLY A 189 -3.14 2.62 9.97
C GLY A 189 -3.49 1.21 10.48
N PRO A 190 -4.53 1.05 11.30
CA PRO A 190 -5.01 -0.24 11.76
C PRO A 190 -5.25 -1.23 10.61
N GLY A 191 -4.85 -2.49 10.78
CA GLY A 191 -4.88 -3.51 9.73
C GLY A 191 -3.68 -3.52 8.79
N GLN A 192 -2.83 -2.48 8.84
CA GLN A 192 -1.60 -2.40 8.05
C GLN A 192 -0.37 -2.83 8.88
N PRO A 193 0.78 -3.11 8.25
CA PRO A 193 1.89 -3.85 8.88
C PRO A 193 2.38 -3.31 10.21
N SER A 194 2.43 -1.98 10.40
CA SER A 194 2.86 -1.40 11.68
C SER A 194 1.93 -1.74 12.84
N PHE A 195 0.65 -1.97 12.57
CA PHE A 195 -0.36 -2.37 13.56
C PHE A 195 -0.51 -3.88 13.69
N LEU A 196 -0.12 -4.63 12.65
CA LEU A 196 -0.12 -6.09 12.67
C LEU A 196 1.17 -6.65 13.29
N HIS A 197 2.27 -5.89 13.27
CA HIS A 197 3.54 -6.19 13.90
C HIS A 197 3.93 -5.13 14.95
N PRO A 198 3.07 -4.87 15.95
CA PRO A 198 3.33 -3.82 16.93
C PRO A 198 4.57 -4.12 17.78
N PRO A 199 5.16 -3.10 18.42
CA PRO A 199 6.19 -3.31 19.42
C PRO A 199 5.74 -4.30 20.50
N GLN A 200 6.69 -5.03 21.10
CA GLN A 200 6.39 -6.03 22.13
C GLN A 200 5.42 -5.47 23.21
N ARG A 201 4.41 -6.27 23.56
CA ARG A 201 3.35 -5.99 24.56
C ARG A 201 2.20 -5.09 24.11
N GLN A 202 2.15 -4.64 22.85
CA GLN A 202 0.96 -3.98 22.32
C GLN A 202 0.09 -5.01 21.59
N PRO A 203 -1.25 -4.94 21.67
CA PRO A 203 -2.14 -5.80 20.89
C PRO A 203 -2.08 -5.41 19.42
N ARG A 204 -2.22 -6.38 18.54
CA ARG A 204 -2.47 -6.14 17.12
C ARG A 204 -3.82 -5.47 16.93
N GLN A 205 -3.93 -4.67 15.90
CA GLN A 205 -5.19 -4.01 15.54
C GLN A 205 -5.52 -4.29 14.09
N GLY A 206 -6.69 -4.87 13.87
CA GLY A 206 -7.23 -5.11 12.54
C GLY A 206 -7.80 -3.87 11.89
N PHE A 207 -8.14 -3.97 10.60
CA PHE A 207 -8.72 -2.89 9.82
C PHE A 207 -9.97 -2.28 10.46
N ILE A 208 -10.09 -0.96 10.32
CA ILE A 208 -11.27 -0.17 10.63
C ILE A 208 -11.79 0.48 9.34
N HIS A 209 -13.11 0.59 9.19
CA HIS A 209 -13.72 1.15 7.98
C HIS A 209 -13.78 2.69 7.99
N ASP A 210 -13.84 3.30 9.16
CA ASP A 210 -13.96 4.74 9.41
C ASP A 210 -12.58 5.43 9.38
N TRP A 211 -11.95 5.45 8.17
CA TRP A 211 -10.56 5.86 7.97
C TRP A 211 -10.28 7.35 8.22
N GLU A 212 -11.31 8.17 8.32
CA GLU A 212 -11.20 9.53 8.83
C GLU A 212 -10.57 9.60 10.22
N ARG A 213 -10.72 8.55 11.05
CA ARG A 213 -10.06 8.45 12.36
C ARG A 213 -8.54 8.31 12.26
N VAL A 214 -8.02 7.93 11.09
CA VAL A 214 -6.59 7.87 10.80
C VAL A 214 -6.11 9.17 10.16
N VAL A 215 -6.79 9.63 9.12
CA VAL A 215 -6.33 10.78 8.31
C VAL A 215 -6.54 12.12 9.02
N THR A 216 -7.65 12.31 9.73
CA THR A 216 -7.93 13.57 10.43
C THR A 216 -6.89 13.93 11.51
N PRO A 217 -6.40 12.99 12.35
CA PRO A 217 -5.27 13.26 13.23
C PRO A 217 -3.99 13.66 12.50
N ILE A 218 -3.67 13.01 11.37
CA ILE A 218 -2.50 13.34 10.54
C ILE A 218 -2.60 14.78 10.04
N VAL A 219 -3.71 15.15 9.38
CA VAL A 219 -3.94 16.50 8.87
C VAL A 219 -3.90 17.52 10.00
N SER A 220 -4.51 17.21 11.14
CA SER A 220 -4.50 18.10 12.32
C SER A 220 -3.09 18.32 12.88
N HIS A 221 -2.25 17.27 12.89
CA HIS A 221 -0.84 17.39 13.28
C HIS A 221 -0.07 18.31 12.31
N ILE A 222 -0.24 18.13 11.00
CA ILE A 222 0.40 18.99 9.99
C ILE A 222 0.04 20.48 10.22
N LEU A 223 -1.23 20.77 10.40
CA LEU A 223 -1.70 22.15 10.63
C LEU A 223 -1.19 22.72 11.95
N ALA A 224 -1.17 21.93 13.01
CA ALA A 224 -0.65 22.36 14.32
C ALA A 224 0.86 22.68 14.28
N GLN A 225 1.63 21.96 13.45
CA GLN A 225 3.07 22.15 13.31
C GLN A 225 3.47 23.12 12.19
N HIS A 226 2.52 23.64 11.42
CA HIS A 226 2.79 24.48 10.26
C HIS A 226 3.56 25.77 10.63
N SER A 227 3.24 26.41 11.75
CA SER A 227 3.94 27.63 12.19
C SER A 227 5.33 27.39 12.81
N THR A 228 5.74 26.14 12.93
CA THR A 228 7.00 25.73 13.58
C THR A 228 7.87 24.86 12.66
N SER A 229 7.78 23.53 12.80
CA SER A 229 8.66 22.58 12.12
C SER A 229 8.23 22.24 10.69
N LEU A 230 6.97 22.49 10.31
CA LEU A 230 6.40 22.13 9.01
C LEU A 230 6.00 23.36 8.17
N SER A 231 6.62 24.51 8.40
CA SER A 231 6.33 25.76 7.66
C SER A 231 6.63 25.69 6.16
N TYR A 232 7.37 24.67 5.72
CA TYR A 232 7.68 24.40 4.32
C TYR A 232 6.54 23.67 3.56
N ILE A 233 5.45 23.31 4.26
CA ILE A 233 4.28 22.65 3.66
C ILE A 233 3.23 23.71 3.34
N ASP A 234 2.73 23.73 2.11
CA ASP A 234 1.54 24.49 1.76
C ASP A 234 0.27 23.75 2.22
N THR A 235 -0.28 24.22 3.32
CA THR A 235 -1.45 23.60 3.94
C THR A 235 -2.75 23.79 3.17
N SER A 236 -2.76 24.66 2.16
CA SER A 236 -3.90 24.82 1.23
C SER A 236 -3.90 23.76 0.11
N ARG A 237 -2.78 23.06 -0.08
CA ARG A 237 -2.58 22.06 -1.14
C ARG A 237 -2.13 20.70 -0.57
N ILE A 238 -2.97 20.13 0.31
CA ILE A 238 -2.77 18.78 0.87
C ILE A 238 -3.62 17.80 0.06
N ALA A 239 -2.98 16.82 -0.61
CA ALA A 239 -3.67 15.74 -1.29
C ALA A 239 -3.56 14.43 -0.50
N LEU A 240 -4.59 13.59 -0.60
CA LEU A 240 -4.59 12.22 -0.08
C LEU A 240 -4.63 11.23 -1.24
N LEU A 241 -3.63 10.35 -1.30
CA LEU A 241 -3.58 9.24 -2.25
C LEU A 241 -3.78 7.92 -1.50
N GLY A 242 -4.67 7.07 -2.02
CA GLY A 242 -4.87 5.70 -1.56
C GLY A 242 -4.65 4.69 -2.68
N MET A 243 -3.85 3.63 -2.42
CA MET A 243 -3.53 2.57 -3.35
C MET A 243 -4.31 1.30 -3.02
N SER A 244 -4.91 0.64 -4.03
CA SER A 244 -5.67 -0.61 -3.86
C SER A 244 -6.87 -0.42 -2.94
N LEU A 245 -7.07 -1.24 -1.88
CA LEU A 245 -8.07 -0.97 -0.84
C LEU A 245 -7.93 0.46 -0.26
N GLY A 246 -6.73 1.03 -0.33
CA GLY A 246 -6.48 2.43 0.01
C GLY A 246 -7.34 3.41 -0.77
N GLY A 247 -7.83 3.06 -1.97
CA GLY A 247 -8.79 3.85 -2.72
C GLY A 247 -10.12 4.04 -1.98
N TYR A 248 -10.63 2.97 -1.33
CA TYR A 248 -11.75 3.11 -0.39
C TYR A 248 -11.35 3.93 0.84
N LEU A 249 -10.23 3.56 1.49
CA LEU A 249 -9.80 4.19 2.74
C LEU A 249 -9.60 5.71 2.58
N ALA A 250 -8.97 6.12 1.47
CA ALA A 250 -8.77 7.52 1.14
C ALA A 250 -10.07 8.25 0.79
N ALA A 251 -10.95 7.63 -0.01
CA ALA A 251 -12.25 8.20 -0.35
C ALA A 251 -13.14 8.36 0.88
N ARG A 252 -13.16 7.34 1.77
CA ARG A 252 -13.87 7.41 3.05
C ARG A 252 -13.34 8.56 3.90
N ALA A 253 -12.03 8.67 4.08
CA ALA A 253 -11.43 9.75 4.85
C ALA A 253 -11.73 11.12 4.24
N ALA A 254 -11.62 11.28 2.92
CA ALA A 254 -11.87 12.54 2.22
C ALA A 254 -13.32 13.02 2.34
N ALA A 255 -14.29 12.10 2.50
CA ALA A 255 -15.69 12.46 2.74
C ALA A 255 -15.89 13.20 4.08
N PHE A 256 -15.01 13.01 5.05
CA PHE A 256 -15.08 13.58 6.39
C PHE A 256 -13.92 14.53 6.72
N GLU A 257 -12.96 14.71 5.80
CA GLU A 257 -11.80 15.58 5.96
C GLU A 257 -11.79 16.71 4.89
N PRO A 258 -12.56 17.77 5.09
CA PRO A 258 -12.75 18.82 4.08
C PRO A 258 -11.52 19.73 3.88
N ARG A 259 -10.45 19.57 4.68
CA ARG A 259 -9.20 20.34 4.54
C ARG A 259 -8.28 19.78 3.45
N LEU A 260 -8.61 18.61 2.87
CA LEU A 260 -7.91 18.07 1.72
C LEU A 260 -8.24 18.87 0.46
N ALA A 261 -7.22 19.14 -0.37
CA ALA A 261 -7.34 19.84 -1.63
C ALA A 261 -7.58 18.91 -2.83
N ALA A 262 -7.18 17.64 -2.72
CA ALA A 262 -7.40 16.62 -3.75
C ALA A 262 -7.48 15.22 -3.14
N LEU A 263 -8.19 14.34 -3.85
CA LEU A 263 -8.24 12.91 -3.60
C LEU A 263 -7.68 12.16 -4.81
N ILE A 264 -6.87 11.11 -4.58
CA ILE A 264 -6.33 10.25 -5.62
C ILE A 264 -6.55 8.80 -5.19
N CYS A 265 -7.37 8.05 -5.95
CA CYS A 265 -7.65 6.63 -5.71
C CYS A 265 -7.00 5.79 -6.81
N ILE A 266 -6.07 4.94 -6.45
CA ILE A 266 -5.42 3.95 -7.29
C ILE A 266 -5.69 2.56 -6.69
N ASP A 267 -6.65 1.85 -7.07
CA ASP A 267 -7.86 1.93 -7.81
C ASP A 267 -9.02 2.56 -6.98
N GLY A 268 -10.15 2.91 -7.63
CA GLY A 268 -11.38 3.27 -6.91
C GLY A 268 -12.08 2.01 -6.38
N VAL A 269 -12.40 1.96 -5.07
CA VAL A 269 -13.05 0.80 -4.45
C VAL A 269 -14.39 1.22 -3.87
N SER A 270 -15.49 0.65 -4.38
CA SER A 270 -16.84 0.89 -3.88
C SER A 270 -17.22 -0.07 -2.75
N SER A 271 -16.78 -1.34 -2.81
CA SER A 271 -17.11 -2.37 -1.80
C SER A 271 -16.06 -3.46 -1.71
N LEU A 272 -15.37 -3.54 -0.57
CA LEU A 272 -14.46 -4.65 -0.28
C LEU A 272 -15.19 -5.99 -0.24
N HIS A 273 -16.34 -6.04 0.45
CA HIS A 273 -17.13 -7.27 0.59
C HIS A 273 -17.56 -7.83 -0.77
N ALA A 274 -18.05 -6.99 -1.69
CA ALA A 274 -18.45 -7.43 -3.01
C ALA A 274 -17.27 -8.05 -3.79
N SER A 275 -16.10 -7.44 -3.71
CA SER A 275 -14.87 -7.96 -4.31
C SER A 275 -14.49 -9.32 -3.72
N LEU A 276 -14.40 -9.43 -2.40
CA LEU A 276 -14.06 -10.67 -1.72
C LEU A 276 -15.05 -11.80 -2.05
N LEU A 277 -16.36 -11.52 -1.96
CA LEU A 277 -17.39 -12.53 -2.18
C LEU A 277 -17.42 -13.02 -3.63
N SER A 278 -17.23 -12.13 -4.61
CA SER A 278 -17.21 -12.50 -6.03
C SER A 278 -16.04 -13.44 -6.37
N ALA A 279 -14.93 -13.35 -5.64
CA ALA A 279 -13.76 -14.21 -5.83
C ALA A 279 -13.90 -15.59 -5.16
N MET A 280 -14.97 -15.80 -4.35
CA MET A 280 -15.16 -17.06 -3.63
C MET A 280 -15.82 -18.14 -4.51
N PRO A 281 -15.50 -19.43 -4.26
CA PRO A 281 -16.27 -20.56 -4.81
C PRO A 281 -17.77 -20.48 -4.54
N ALA A 282 -18.58 -20.94 -5.46
CA ALA A 282 -20.05 -20.88 -5.37
C ALA A 282 -20.62 -21.49 -4.07
N ALA A 283 -19.96 -22.52 -3.50
CA ALA A 283 -20.38 -23.13 -2.24
C ALA A 283 -20.23 -22.18 -1.04
N ILE A 284 -19.16 -21.36 -1.02
CA ILE A 284 -18.93 -20.32 0.00
C ILE A 284 -19.94 -19.19 -0.17
N GLN A 285 -20.19 -18.75 -1.42
CA GLN A 285 -21.21 -17.73 -1.71
C GLN A 285 -22.62 -18.18 -1.26
N ALA A 286 -22.96 -19.46 -1.49
CA ALA A 286 -24.24 -20.02 -1.06
C ALA A 286 -24.35 -20.10 0.47
N ALA A 287 -23.28 -20.47 1.17
CA ALA A 287 -23.25 -20.49 2.64
C ALA A 287 -23.42 -19.07 3.22
N TRP A 288 -22.77 -18.08 2.60
CA TRP A 288 -22.95 -16.67 2.94
C TRP A 288 -24.39 -16.21 2.77
N ALA A 289 -24.98 -16.45 1.62
CA ALA A 289 -26.37 -16.06 1.30
C ALA A 289 -27.40 -16.71 2.24
N ALA A 290 -27.10 -17.93 2.75
CA ALA A 290 -27.93 -18.63 3.74
C ALA A 290 -27.69 -18.15 5.19
N GLY A 291 -26.70 -17.32 5.46
CA GLY A 291 -26.28 -16.95 6.82
C GLY A 291 -25.70 -18.12 7.62
N ASP A 292 -25.26 -19.19 6.95
CA ASP A 292 -24.71 -20.39 7.59
C ASP A 292 -23.25 -20.23 7.94
N LYS A 293 -23.00 -19.59 9.09
CA LYS A 293 -21.66 -19.27 9.61
C LYS A 293 -20.77 -20.50 9.73
N VAL A 294 -21.32 -21.60 10.26
CA VAL A 294 -20.55 -22.83 10.50
C VAL A 294 -20.08 -23.43 9.18
N ARG A 295 -20.99 -23.51 8.21
CA ARG A 295 -20.66 -24.03 6.89
C ARG A 295 -19.70 -23.10 6.14
N PHE A 296 -19.90 -21.78 6.24
CA PHE A 296 -19.00 -20.80 5.63
C PHE A 296 -17.58 -20.96 6.15
N ASP A 297 -17.39 -20.97 7.48
CA ASP A 297 -16.08 -21.09 8.11
C ASP A 297 -15.39 -22.42 7.72
N ALA A 298 -16.15 -23.52 7.70
CA ALA A 298 -15.60 -24.81 7.27
C ALA A 298 -15.10 -24.78 5.82
N LEU A 299 -15.90 -24.25 4.88
CA LEU A 299 -15.53 -24.14 3.47
C LEU A 299 -14.41 -23.11 3.25
N PHE A 300 -14.40 -22.01 4.00
CA PHE A 300 -13.36 -20.98 3.92
C PHE A 300 -12.01 -21.52 4.39
N ALA A 301 -12.00 -22.34 5.45
CA ALA A 301 -10.79 -23.01 5.93
C ALA A 301 -10.21 -23.98 4.89
N GLU A 302 -11.04 -24.60 4.03
CA GLU A 302 -10.55 -25.45 2.94
C GLU A 302 -9.73 -24.68 1.88
N LEU A 303 -9.85 -23.36 1.80
CA LEU A 303 -9.03 -22.54 0.88
C LEU A 303 -7.53 -22.65 1.16
N THR A 304 -7.13 -23.03 2.37
CA THR A 304 -5.72 -23.24 2.75
C THR A 304 -5.10 -24.50 2.14
N LEU A 305 -5.91 -25.41 1.59
CA LEU A 305 -5.42 -26.67 1.02
C LEU A 305 -4.47 -26.40 -0.17
N PRO A 306 -3.41 -27.20 -0.33
CA PRO A 306 -2.43 -27.03 -1.42
C PRO A 306 -3.02 -27.17 -2.84
N SER A 307 -4.21 -27.76 -2.95
CA SER A 307 -4.94 -27.86 -4.23
C SER A 307 -5.55 -26.55 -4.69
N ASN A 308 -5.68 -25.57 -3.82
CA ASN A 308 -6.21 -24.25 -4.14
C ASN A 308 -5.11 -23.32 -4.66
N SER A 309 -5.52 -22.27 -5.37
CA SER A 309 -4.57 -21.27 -5.85
C SER A 309 -3.88 -20.55 -4.68
N THR A 310 -2.65 -20.08 -4.91
CA THR A 310 -1.91 -19.27 -3.94
C THR A 310 -2.66 -17.99 -3.56
N THR A 311 -3.43 -17.39 -4.50
CA THR A 311 -4.28 -16.24 -4.22
C THR A 311 -5.38 -16.57 -3.22
N GLN A 312 -6.05 -17.73 -3.34
CA GLN A 312 -7.09 -18.15 -2.39
C GLN A 312 -6.50 -18.44 -1.01
N ARG A 313 -5.37 -19.14 -0.96
CA ARG A 313 -4.64 -19.43 0.28
C ARG A 313 -4.21 -18.13 0.97
N TRP A 314 -3.61 -17.21 0.23
CA TRP A 314 -3.20 -15.90 0.74
C TRP A 314 -4.40 -15.07 1.21
N MET A 315 -5.51 -15.05 0.46
CA MET A 315 -6.72 -14.32 0.86
C MET A 315 -7.27 -14.81 2.19
N HIS A 316 -7.27 -16.13 2.42
CA HIS A 316 -7.63 -16.71 3.71
C HIS A 316 -6.67 -16.23 4.81
N ASP A 317 -5.38 -16.50 4.64
CA ASP A 317 -4.38 -16.32 5.68
C ASP A 317 -4.20 -14.82 6.02
N HIS A 318 -4.05 -13.99 5.01
CA HIS A 318 -3.88 -12.55 5.18
C HIS A 318 -5.17 -11.87 5.61
N GLY A 319 -6.32 -12.27 5.08
CA GLY A 319 -7.63 -11.70 5.45
C GLY A 319 -7.92 -11.86 6.94
N LEU A 320 -7.78 -13.05 7.47
CA LEU A 320 -7.95 -13.31 8.90
C LEU A 320 -6.93 -12.55 9.75
N PHE A 321 -5.67 -12.50 9.32
CA PHE A 321 -4.61 -11.77 10.00
C PHE A 321 -4.85 -10.25 10.00
N ALA A 322 -5.18 -9.66 8.85
CA ALA A 322 -5.37 -8.22 8.70
C ALA A 322 -6.64 -7.70 9.41
N PHE A 323 -7.66 -8.54 9.53
CA PHE A 323 -8.89 -8.21 10.26
C PHE A 323 -8.87 -8.68 11.72
N GLN A 324 -7.84 -9.40 12.17
CA GLN A 324 -7.67 -9.92 13.52
C GLN A 324 -8.92 -10.71 13.98
N THR A 325 -9.35 -11.66 13.15
CA THR A 325 -10.42 -12.62 13.45
C THR A 325 -10.06 -14.03 12.99
N GLU A 326 -10.50 -15.05 13.72
CA GLU A 326 -10.28 -16.46 13.37
C GLU A 326 -11.44 -17.05 12.53
N SER A 327 -12.55 -16.31 12.34
CA SER A 327 -13.70 -16.71 11.55
C SER A 327 -13.70 -16.03 10.19
N GLY A 328 -13.75 -16.82 9.11
CA GLY A 328 -13.94 -16.32 7.77
C GLY A 328 -15.26 -15.57 7.61
N PHE A 329 -16.32 -16.06 8.24
CA PHE A 329 -17.62 -15.40 8.22
C PHE A 329 -17.54 -14.01 8.87
N GLU A 330 -16.92 -13.90 10.04
CA GLU A 330 -16.73 -12.62 10.73
C GLU A 330 -15.85 -11.66 9.91
N PHE A 331 -14.81 -12.17 9.23
CA PHE A 331 -14.02 -11.36 8.29
C PHE A 331 -14.91 -10.73 7.22
N PHE A 332 -15.79 -11.51 6.61
CA PHE A 332 -16.71 -11.02 5.59
C PHE A 332 -17.80 -10.09 6.17
N GLU A 333 -18.30 -10.34 7.39
CA GLU A 333 -19.20 -9.41 8.10
C GLU A 333 -18.54 -8.05 8.28
N ARG A 334 -17.30 -8.01 8.76
CA ARG A 334 -16.54 -6.75 8.94
C ARG A 334 -16.22 -6.09 7.59
N ALA A 335 -15.94 -6.88 6.54
CA ALA A 335 -15.70 -6.34 5.20
C ALA A 335 -16.91 -5.61 4.61
N GLN A 336 -18.15 -5.91 5.04
CA GLN A 336 -19.36 -5.18 4.63
C GLN A 336 -19.36 -3.71 5.07
N GLU A 337 -18.61 -3.36 6.10
CA GLU A 337 -18.49 -1.99 6.58
C GLU A 337 -17.63 -1.11 5.63
N PHE A 338 -16.82 -1.75 4.78
CA PHE A 338 -15.95 -1.08 3.79
C PHE A 338 -16.71 -0.85 2.49
N VAL A 339 -17.68 0.05 2.55
CA VAL A 339 -18.52 0.45 1.41
C VAL A 339 -18.53 1.96 1.26
N LEU A 340 -18.26 2.43 0.05
CA LEU A 340 -18.43 3.82 -0.36
C LEU A 340 -19.77 3.93 -1.08
N ASP A 341 -20.79 4.36 -0.37
CA ASP A 341 -22.11 4.61 -0.93
C ASP A 341 -22.24 6.03 -1.51
N GLY A 342 -23.32 6.29 -2.24
CA GLY A 342 -23.58 7.58 -2.86
C GLY A 342 -23.72 8.73 -1.85
N GLU A 343 -24.20 8.46 -0.62
CA GLU A 343 -24.27 9.48 0.42
C GLU A 343 -22.87 9.89 0.90
N THR A 344 -22.01 8.91 1.15
CA THR A 344 -20.63 9.14 1.58
C THR A 344 -19.81 9.78 0.46
N ALA A 345 -19.89 9.26 -0.77
CA ALA A 345 -19.22 9.84 -1.93
C ALA A 345 -19.65 11.29 -2.20
N GLY A 346 -20.93 11.61 -1.99
CA GLY A 346 -21.49 12.96 -2.13
C GLY A 346 -20.89 13.98 -1.16
N LYS A 347 -20.31 13.56 -0.03
CA LYS A 347 -19.63 14.44 0.95
C LYS A 347 -18.23 14.86 0.50
N ILE A 348 -17.61 14.15 -0.45
CA ILE A 348 -16.29 14.49 -1.01
C ILE A 348 -16.43 15.81 -1.81
N ARG A 349 -15.66 16.82 -1.45
CA ARG A 349 -15.81 18.20 -2.00
C ARG A 349 -14.72 18.57 -2.98
N MET A 350 -13.53 18.00 -2.83
CA MET A 350 -12.35 18.27 -3.65
C MET A 350 -12.38 17.50 -4.97
N PRO A 351 -11.61 17.94 -5.99
CA PRO A 351 -11.40 17.15 -7.20
C PRO A 351 -10.76 15.81 -6.85
N ALA A 352 -11.16 14.76 -7.59
CA ALA A 352 -10.71 13.41 -7.38
C ALA A 352 -10.21 12.76 -8.67
N PHE A 353 -9.07 12.09 -8.60
CA PHE A 353 -8.56 11.18 -9.62
C PHE A 353 -8.95 9.75 -9.24
N ILE A 354 -9.57 9.03 -10.18
CA ILE A 354 -9.95 7.63 -10.01
C ILE A 354 -9.26 6.80 -11.08
N GLY A 355 -8.27 6.00 -10.68
CA GLY A 355 -7.62 5.02 -11.54
C GLY A 355 -8.49 3.78 -11.73
N ASP A 356 -8.54 3.26 -12.96
CA ASP A 356 -9.26 2.04 -13.35
C ASP A 356 -8.29 1.16 -14.15
N ALA A 357 -7.80 0.08 -13.56
CA ALA A 357 -6.90 -0.83 -14.25
C ALA A 357 -7.72 -1.84 -15.10
N GLN A 358 -7.49 -1.83 -16.40
CA GLN A 358 -8.29 -2.59 -17.37
C GLN A 358 -8.39 -4.10 -17.07
N ARG A 359 -7.36 -4.68 -16.44
CA ARG A 359 -7.30 -6.10 -16.07
C ARG A 359 -7.17 -6.26 -14.55
N ASP A 360 -7.83 -5.38 -13.80
CA ASP A 360 -7.84 -5.52 -12.34
C ASP A 360 -8.41 -6.88 -11.93
N ILE A 361 -7.68 -7.58 -11.05
CA ILE A 361 -8.06 -8.91 -10.56
C ILE A 361 -8.84 -8.87 -9.26
N PHE A 362 -8.97 -7.68 -8.62
CA PHE A 362 -9.63 -7.50 -7.33
C PHE A 362 -10.88 -6.60 -7.41
N PHE A 363 -10.79 -5.45 -8.09
CA PHE A 363 -11.83 -4.41 -8.03
C PHE A 363 -12.43 -4.06 -9.40
N GLN A 364 -12.48 -5.03 -10.30
CA GLN A 364 -12.99 -4.80 -11.67
C GLN A 364 -14.37 -4.14 -11.66
N GLY A 365 -14.51 -3.00 -12.35
CA GLY A 365 -15.73 -2.20 -12.49
C GLY A 365 -15.99 -1.21 -11.36
N GLN A 366 -15.45 -1.43 -10.15
CA GLN A 366 -15.67 -0.56 -8.99
C GLN A 366 -15.14 0.87 -9.18
N PRO A 367 -13.98 1.13 -9.85
CA PRO A 367 -13.55 2.50 -10.09
C PRO A 367 -14.56 3.34 -10.87
N ARG A 368 -15.28 2.73 -11.82
CA ARG A 368 -16.36 3.40 -12.58
C ARG A 368 -17.55 3.74 -11.69
N GLU A 369 -17.96 2.83 -10.81
CA GLU A 369 -19.02 3.06 -9.84
C GLU A 369 -18.66 4.22 -8.90
N VAL A 370 -17.42 4.28 -8.41
CA VAL A 370 -16.92 5.36 -7.55
C VAL A 370 -16.95 6.70 -8.31
N ALA A 371 -16.47 6.72 -9.57
CA ALA A 371 -16.49 7.92 -10.38
C ALA A 371 -17.92 8.42 -10.68
N GLU A 372 -18.84 7.51 -10.96
CA GLU A 372 -20.26 7.85 -11.18
C GLU A 372 -20.91 8.44 -9.92
N MET A 373 -20.66 7.86 -8.73
CA MET A 373 -21.15 8.40 -7.46
C MET A 373 -20.61 9.80 -7.15
N MET A 374 -19.38 10.11 -7.55
CA MET A 374 -18.72 11.40 -7.32
C MET A 374 -19.11 12.47 -8.37
N GLY A 375 -19.57 12.03 -9.56
CA GLY A 375 -20.01 12.91 -10.65
C GLY A 375 -18.87 13.80 -11.18
N GLU A 376 -19.17 15.09 -11.43
CA GLU A 376 -18.24 16.04 -12.05
C GLU A 376 -16.93 16.26 -11.29
N LYS A 377 -16.84 15.86 -10.03
CA LYS A 377 -15.61 15.98 -9.23
C LYS A 377 -14.59 14.91 -9.60
N ALA A 378 -15.04 13.78 -10.18
CA ALA A 378 -14.18 12.65 -10.50
C ALA A 378 -13.60 12.79 -11.92
N THR A 379 -12.30 12.57 -12.02
CA THR A 379 -11.61 12.29 -13.28
C THR A 379 -11.30 10.79 -13.31
N LEU A 380 -12.10 10.03 -14.04
CA LEU A 380 -11.84 8.60 -14.26
C LEU A 380 -10.75 8.44 -15.31
N PHE A 381 -9.71 7.66 -15.01
CA PHE A 381 -8.62 7.34 -15.94
C PHE A 381 -8.41 5.84 -16.05
N GLU A 382 -8.55 5.29 -17.26
CA GLU A 382 -8.35 3.87 -17.52
C GLU A 382 -6.87 3.57 -17.83
N PHE A 383 -6.21 2.79 -16.98
CA PHE A 383 -4.88 2.24 -17.21
C PHE A 383 -4.97 1.01 -18.09
N ARG A 384 -4.46 1.11 -19.33
CA ARG A 384 -4.70 0.14 -20.39
C ARG A 384 -3.50 -0.77 -20.67
N GLU A 385 -3.81 -1.93 -21.26
CA GLU A 385 -2.82 -2.91 -21.71
C GLU A 385 -1.86 -2.35 -22.76
N GLU A 386 -2.33 -1.53 -23.67
CA GLU A 386 -1.49 -0.91 -24.71
C GLU A 386 -0.35 -0.06 -24.14
N ASN A 387 -0.50 0.43 -22.90
CA ASN A 387 0.51 1.19 -22.15
C ASN A 387 1.26 0.34 -21.12
N GLY A 388 1.01 -0.98 -21.08
CA GLY A 388 1.57 -1.90 -20.10
C GLY A 388 1.06 -1.70 -18.67
N ALA A 389 -0.04 -0.94 -18.48
CA ALA A 389 -0.53 -0.49 -17.19
C ALA A 389 -1.85 -1.16 -16.75
N ALA A 390 -2.25 -2.26 -17.39
CA ALA A 390 -3.54 -2.89 -17.17
C ALA A 390 -3.64 -3.71 -15.85
N ALA A 391 -2.53 -4.04 -15.22
CA ALA A 391 -2.51 -4.81 -13.98
C ALA A 391 -3.05 -3.98 -12.81
N HIS A 392 -3.59 -4.65 -11.77
CA HIS A 392 -4.05 -4.00 -10.54
C HIS A 392 -3.08 -2.92 -10.06
N CYS A 393 -3.57 -1.72 -9.78
CA CYS A 393 -2.79 -0.54 -9.42
C CYS A 393 -1.68 -0.19 -10.45
N ALA A 394 -1.86 -0.51 -11.72
CA ALA A 394 -0.86 -0.34 -12.78
C ALA A 394 0.53 -0.91 -12.40
N SER A 395 0.56 -1.99 -11.62
CA SER A 395 1.78 -2.67 -11.14
C SER A 395 2.72 -2.96 -12.31
N GLY A 396 4.02 -2.63 -12.13
CA GLY A 396 5.04 -2.74 -13.18
C GLY A 396 5.14 -1.53 -14.12
N ALA A 397 4.12 -0.65 -14.19
CA ALA A 397 4.07 0.53 -15.05
C ALA A 397 4.15 1.85 -14.30
N LEU A 398 4.91 1.89 -13.19
CA LEU A 398 4.93 3.02 -12.25
C LEU A 398 5.36 4.34 -12.88
N ALA A 399 6.24 4.31 -13.89
CA ALA A 399 6.64 5.52 -14.60
C ALA A 399 5.46 6.21 -15.31
N TYR A 400 4.64 5.41 -16.00
CA TYR A 400 3.45 5.92 -16.68
C TYR A 400 2.36 6.31 -15.69
N GLN A 401 2.13 5.50 -14.65
CA GLN A 401 1.17 5.80 -13.60
C GLN A 401 1.47 7.14 -12.92
N ASN A 402 2.72 7.34 -12.47
CA ASN A 402 3.14 8.58 -11.83
C ASN A 402 3.05 9.78 -12.78
N GLN A 403 3.42 9.61 -14.05
CA GLN A 403 3.23 10.65 -15.06
C GLN A 403 1.77 11.11 -15.12
N VAL A 404 0.82 10.19 -15.26
CA VAL A 404 -0.60 10.51 -15.40
C VAL A 404 -1.15 11.17 -14.14
N VAL A 405 -0.86 10.59 -12.97
CA VAL A 405 -1.36 11.04 -11.67
C VAL A 405 -0.86 12.45 -11.34
N TRP A 406 0.44 12.68 -11.46
CA TRP A 406 1.01 13.97 -11.08
C TRP A 406 0.72 15.08 -12.09
N GLU A 407 0.59 14.77 -13.40
CA GLU A 407 0.10 15.73 -14.38
C GLU A 407 -1.36 16.13 -14.14
N TRP A 408 -2.19 15.20 -13.65
CA TRP A 408 -3.54 15.52 -13.22
C TRP A 408 -3.52 16.42 -11.97
N PHE A 409 -2.72 16.06 -10.94
CA PHE A 409 -2.64 16.84 -9.70
C PHE A 409 -2.15 18.26 -9.97
N GLU A 410 -1.14 18.43 -10.79
CA GLU A 410 -0.62 19.73 -11.20
C GLU A 410 -1.70 20.62 -11.82
N ARG A 411 -2.51 20.06 -12.75
CA ARG A 411 -3.59 20.80 -13.39
C ARG A 411 -4.78 21.08 -12.48
N ALA A 412 -5.14 20.13 -11.61
CA ALA A 412 -6.34 20.23 -10.78
C ALA A 412 -6.15 21.12 -9.53
N VAL A 413 -4.90 21.24 -9.03
CA VAL A 413 -4.63 21.85 -7.72
C VAL A 413 -3.53 22.91 -7.75
N CYS A 414 -2.50 22.76 -8.60
CA CYS A 414 -1.32 23.62 -8.54
C CYS A 414 -1.36 24.78 -9.55
N ARG A 415 -1.98 24.59 -10.72
CA ARG A 415 -2.17 25.67 -11.68
C ARG A 415 -3.43 26.42 -11.32
N GLU A 416 -3.28 27.69 -10.95
CA GLU A 416 -4.41 28.62 -10.97
C GLU A 416 -4.94 28.68 -12.42
N GLY A 417 -6.26 28.46 -12.62
CA GLY A 417 -6.94 28.47 -13.90
C GLY A 417 -6.96 29.83 -14.57
#